data_22b70c503da7b379d751fef0d231f313
#
_entry.id   22b70c503da7b379d751fef0d231f313
#
_cell.length_a   1.000
_cell.length_b   1.000
_cell.length_c   1.000
_cell.angle_alpha   90.00
_cell.angle_beta   90.00
_cell.angle_gamma   90.00
#
_symmetry.space_group_name_H-M   'P 1'
#
loop_
_entity.id
_entity.type
_entity.pdbx_description
1 polymer ?
#
loop_
_entity_poly.entity_id
_entity_poly.type
_entity_poly.pdbx_seq_one_letter_code
_entity_poly.pdbx_strand_id
1 'polypeptide(L)'
;GPEERGRGGTGDLGLPAGCNSVSALAEFQGGLYAGTARYRLRGSALKDSENPKPGGQVFRWKGGSSWEDCGTLPGSDCVAGLVVYRGSLYASSLYSPGMFRYLGGKNWESCGSPNGKRVEALGVWNGGLYATSYDSAEVYRYDGGERWTNLGRVGPAENTQTYGFAVHEGNLFVSTWRTGRVFRFDGPDRWRDTGRLGEELEVMGMSVYN
;
A
#
# COMPACT_ATOMS: atom_id res chain seq x y z
N GLY A 1 -33.32 34.88 16.12
CA GLY A 1 -32.60 34.52 14.92
C GLY A 1 -32.40 33.01 14.84
N PRO A 2 -32.58 32.33 13.70
CA PRO A 2 -32.39 30.90 13.64
C PRO A 2 -30.93 30.59 13.70
N GLU A 3 -30.56 29.66 14.59
CA GLU A 3 -29.24 29.07 14.65
C GLU A 3 -28.90 28.40 13.29
N GLU A 4 -27.92 28.89 12.62
CA GLU A 4 -27.30 28.17 11.53
C GLU A 4 -26.64 26.92 12.08
N ARG A 5 -27.31 25.79 11.93
CA ARG A 5 -26.66 24.49 12.09
C ARG A 5 -25.58 24.40 11.02
N GLY A 6 -24.33 24.43 11.46
CA GLY A 6 -23.18 24.26 10.61
C GLY A 6 -23.35 23.01 9.76
N ARG A 7 -23.42 23.19 8.46
CA ARG A 7 -23.19 22.13 7.50
C ARG A 7 -21.77 21.64 7.76
N GLY A 8 -21.64 20.41 8.19
CA GLY A 8 -20.36 19.74 8.23
C GLY A 8 -19.80 19.77 6.81
N GLY A 9 -18.98 20.77 6.54
CA GLY A 9 -18.29 20.86 5.28
C GLY A 9 -17.34 19.68 5.20
N THR A 10 -17.40 18.92 4.11
CA THR A 10 -16.32 18.05 3.71
C THR A 10 -15.11 18.93 3.44
N GLY A 11 -14.26 19.10 4.46
CA GLY A 11 -13.07 19.94 4.35
C GLY A 11 -12.11 19.29 3.36
N ASP A 12 -11.84 20.00 2.27
CA ASP A 12 -10.78 19.63 1.35
C ASP A 12 -9.44 19.94 2.02
N LEU A 13 -8.64 18.90 2.29
CA LEU A 13 -7.30 19.03 2.87
C LEU A 13 -6.24 19.43 1.83
N GLY A 14 -6.63 19.56 0.57
CA GLY A 14 -5.70 19.85 -0.53
C GLY A 14 -4.83 18.64 -0.88
N LEU A 15 -4.03 18.80 -1.93
CA LEU A 15 -3.07 17.80 -2.37
C LEU A 15 -1.68 18.13 -1.80
N PRO A 16 -0.97 17.15 -1.21
CA PRO A 16 0.40 17.33 -0.76
C PRO A 16 1.29 17.84 -1.91
N ALA A 17 2.00 18.96 -1.70
CA ALA A 17 2.91 19.55 -2.66
C ALA A 17 2.36 19.68 -4.10
N GLY A 18 1.03 19.77 -4.26
CA GLY A 18 0.38 19.82 -5.57
C GLY A 18 0.56 18.54 -6.39
N CYS A 19 0.74 17.39 -5.74
CA CYS A 19 0.84 16.09 -6.42
C CYS A 19 -0.45 15.77 -7.18
N ASN A 20 -0.35 14.87 -8.17
CA ASN A 20 -1.51 14.48 -8.97
C ASN A 20 -2.36 13.39 -8.31
N SER A 21 -1.79 12.62 -7.40
CA SER A 21 -2.49 11.50 -6.78
C SER A 21 -1.95 11.20 -5.39
N VAL A 22 -2.86 10.95 -4.47
CA VAL A 22 -2.58 10.32 -3.18
C VAL A 22 -2.90 8.85 -3.30
N SER A 23 -1.90 8.00 -3.10
CA SER A 23 -1.98 6.56 -3.32
C SER A 23 -2.11 5.75 -2.04
N ALA A 24 -1.76 6.32 -0.89
CA ALA A 24 -1.78 5.63 0.39
C ALA A 24 -1.97 6.63 1.53
N LEU A 25 -2.61 6.18 2.60
CA LEU A 25 -2.85 6.96 3.81
C LEU A 25 -2.57 6.09 5.04
N ALA A 26 -2.02 6.70 6.09
CA ALA A 26 -1.86 6.05 7.39
C ALA A 26 -1.88 7.07 8.53
N GLU A 27 -2.35 6.64 9.69
CA GLU A 27 -2.15 7.36 10.95
C GLU A 27 -0.92 6.83 11.65
N PHE A 28 -0.03 7.72 12.05
CA PHE A 28 1.19 7.38 12.76
C PHE A 28 1.53 8.44 13.79
N GLN A 29 1.72 8.04 15.05
CA GLN A 29 2.06 8.93 16.15
C GLN A 29 1.16 10.17 16.23
N GLY A 30 -0.15 9.95 16.07
CA GLY A 30 -1.16 11.02 16.10
C GLY A 30 -1.19 11.92 14.87
N GLY A 31 -0.42 11.64 13.83
CA GLY A 31 -0.40 12.39 12.58
C GLY A 31 -1.00 11.61 11.40
N LEU A 32 -1.54 12.33 10.44
CA LEU A 32 -2.00 11.77 9.17
C LEU A 32 -0.88 11.87 8.14
N TYR A 33 -0.50 10.73 7.57
CA TYR A 33 0.53 10.62 6.54
C TYR A 33 -0.10 10.18 5.22
N ALA A 34 0.39 10.77 4.14
CA ALA A 34 -0.06 10.47 2.79
C ALA A 34 1.13 10.11 1.89
N GLY A 35 0.99 9.01 1.17
CA GLY A 35 1.90 8.64 0.10
C GLY A 35 1.37 9.13 -1.24
N THR A 36 2.26 9.51 -2.14
CA THR A 36 1.93 10.06 -3.44
C THR A 36 2.36 9.13 -4.57
N ALA A 37 1.70 9.26 -5.71
CA ALA A 37 2.01 8.49 -6.90
C ALA A 37 2.12 9.39 -8.12
N ARG A 38 3.07 9.01 -8.98
CA ARG A 38 3.09 9.39 -10.39
C ARG A 38 2.86 8.11 -11.19
N TYR A 39 1.69 8.00 -11.80
CA TYR A 39 1.41 6.85 -12.65
C TYR A 39 2.16 6.99 -13.96
N ARG A 40 2.79 5.90 -14.38
CA ARG A 40 3.50 5.84 -15.65
C ARG A 40 2.50 5.78 -16.81
N LEU A 41 2.92 6.29 -17.98
CA LEU A 41 2.08 6.34 -19.19
C LEU A 41 1.40 5.02 -19.55
N ARG A 42 2.07 3.90 -19.38
CA ARG A 42 1.52 2.58 -19.71
C ARG A 42 0.45 2.07 -18.74
N GLY A 43 0.03 2.82 -17.80
CA GLY A 43 -1.03 2.46 -16.87
C GLY A 43 -1.84 3.67 -16.45
N SER A 44 -1.50 4.83 -17.01
CA SER A 44 -2.14 6.11 -16.69
C SER A 44 -2.89 6.64 -17.90
N ALA A 45 -4.07 7.20 -17.67
CA ALA A 45 -4.79 7.97 -18.66
C ALA A 45 -4.17 9.35 -18.94
N LEU A 46 -3.18 9.75 -18.13
CA LEU A 46 -2.52 11.05 -18.24
C LEU A 46 -1.25 10.93 -19.08
N LYS A 47 -1.04 11.93 -19.93
CA LYS A 47 0.23 12.10 -20.65
C LYS A 47 1.32 12.56 -19.69
N ASP A 48 2.59 12.33 -20.03
CA ASP A 48 3.72 12.77 -19.20
C ASP A 48 3.69 14.28 -18.90
N SER A 49 3.29 15.07 -19.87
CA SER A 49 3.14 16.51 -19.70
C SER A 49 2.03 16.93 -18.73
N GLU A 50 1.05 16.05 -18.52
CA GLU A 50 -0.09 16.27 -17.65
C GLU A 50 0.13 15.71 -16.24
N ASN A 51 1.16 14.89 -16.06
CA ASN A 51 1.56 14.32 -14.78
C ASN A 51 3.04 14.65 -14.48
N PRO A 52 3.42 15.93 -14.35
CA PRO A 52 4.82 16.34 -14.20
C PRO A 52 5.36 16.12 -12.79
N LYS A 53 4.49 15.96 -11.80
CA LYS A 53 4.90 15.88 -10.40
C LYS A 53 5.49 14.50 -10.09
N PRO A 54 6.66 14.44 -9.43
CA PRO A 54 7.20 13.17 -8.98
C PRO A 54 6.26 12.53 -7.97
N GLY A 55 6.21 11.21 -8.00
CA GLY A 55 5.55 10.40 -6.99
C GLY A 55 6.54 9.79 -6.02
N GLY A 56 6.09 8.86 -5.19
CA GLY A 56 6.93 8.16 -4.24
C GLY A 56 7.31 9.00 -3.02
N GLN A 57 6.64 10.11 -2.81
CA GLN A 57 6.87 11.00 -1.68
C GLN A 57 5.87 10.70 -0.56
N VAL A 58 6.30 10.95 0.68
CA VAL A 58 5.43 10.87 1.85
C VAL A 58 5.33 12.23 2.50
N PHE A 59 4.12 12.61 2.86
CA PHE A 59 3.81 13.89 3.50
C PHE A 59 3.03 13.67 4.78
N ARG A 60 3.22 14.59 5.74
CA ARG A 60 2.40 14.66 6.94
C ARG A 60 1.50 15.88 6.89
N TRP A 61 0.23 15.69 7.19
CA TRP A 61 -0.72 16.80 7.29
C TRP A 61 -0.42 17.67 8.51
N LYS A 62 -0.41 18.98 8.31
CA LYS A 62 -0.11 20.00 9.33
C LYS A 62 -1.31 20.89 9.67
N GLY A 63 -2.48 20.55 9.14
CA GLY A 63 -3.70 21.34 9.30
C GLY A 63 -4.04 22.16 8.04
N GLY A 64 -5.32 22.45 7.87
CA GLY A 64 -5.80 23.14 6.67
C GLY A 64 -5.41 22.42 5.40
N SER A 65 -4.75 23.09 4.47
CA SER A 65 -4.20 22.52 3.25
C SER A 65 -2.66 22.41 3.27
N SER A 66 -2.07 22.44 4.46
CA SER A 66 -0.62 22.41 4.66
C SER A 66 -0.12 21.01 4.92
N TRP A 67 0.92 20.60 4.18
CA TRP A 67 1.57 19.29 4.28
C TRP A 67 3.09 19.46 4.43
N GLU A 68 3.66 18.69 5.34
CA GLU A 68 5.11 18.63 5.56
C GLU A 68 5.73 17.51 4.73
N ASP A 69 6.81 17.82 4.03
CA ASP A 69 7.58 16.82 3.27
C ASP A 69 8.33 15.88 4.23
N CYS A 70 8.02 14.59 4.15
CA CYS A 70 8.66 13.53 4.92
C CYS A 70 9.60 12.66 4.06
N GLY A 71 10.01 13.14 2.90
CA GLY A 71 10.99 12.50 2.05
C GLY A 71 10.38 11.69 0.91
N THR A 72 11.27 11.19 0.07
CA THR A 72 10.95 10.39 -1.10
C THR A 72 11.52 9.00 -0.94
N LEU A 73 10.73 7.97 -1.23
CA LEU A 73 11.24 6.59 -1.27
C LEU A 73 12.25 6.47 -2.43
N PRO A 74 13.45 5.97 -2.17
CA PRO A 74 14.50 5.91 -3.19
C PRO A 74 14.06 5.19 -4.46
N GLY A 75 14.22 5.84 -5.61
CA GLY A 75 13.90 5.28 -6.92
C GLY A 75 12.42 5.02 -7.19
N SER A 76 11.52 5.56 -6.38
CA SER A 76 10.09 5.28 -6.47
C SER A 76 9.30 6.40 -7.16
N ASP A 77 8.30 5.99 -7.93
CA ASP A 77 7.27 6.88 -8.49
C ASP A 77 5.93 6.73 -7.78
N CYS A 78 5.78 5.72 -6.92
CA CYS A 78 4.50 5.43 -6.28
C CYS A 78 4.69 4.80 -4.90
N VAL A 79 4.05 5.38 -3.90
CA VAL A 79 3.87 4.73 -2.60
C VAL A 79 2.66 3.81 -2.70
N ALA A 80 2.88 2.51 -2.78
CA ALA A 80 1.81 1.54 -2.93
C ALA A 80 1.14 1.16 -1.62
N GLY A 81 1.92 1.04 -0.56
CA GLY A 81 1.44 0.74 0.79
C GLY A 81 2.06 1.66 1.82
N LEU A 82 1.31 1.91 2.88
CA LEU A 82 1.76 2.72 4.01
C LEU A 82 1.09 2.15 5.26
N VAL A 83 1.87 1.66 6.21
CA VAL A 83 1.35 0.92 7.36
C VAL A 83 2.21 1.13 8.59
N VAL A 84 1.59 1.07 9.76
CA VAL A 84 2.29 1.09 11.05
C VAL A 84 2.45 -0.33 11.56
N TYR A 85 3.67 -0.69 11.90
CA TYR A 85 4.01 -1.99 12.45
C TYR A 85 5.07 -1.86 13.53
N ARG A 86 4.81 -2.41 14.71
CA ARG A 86 5.71 -2.34 15.88
C ARG A 86 6.25 -0.93 16.14
N GLY A 87 5.37 0.06 16.10
CA GLY A 87 5.70 1.45 16.42
C GLY A 87 6.48 2.20 15.35
N SER A 88 6.67 1.63 14.17
CA SER A 88 7.33 2.30 13.04
C SER A 88 6.39 2.39 11.82
N LEU A 89 6.61 3.40 10.99
CA LEU A 89 5.90 3.58 9.73
C LEU A 89 6.70 2.93 8.60
N TYR A 90 6.05 2.08 7.83
CA TYR A 90 6.62 1.39 6.68
C TYR A 90 5.90 1.79 5.40
N ALA A 91 6.64 1.91 4.33
CA ALA A 91 6.12 2.23 3.02
C ALA A 91 6.66 1.27 1.97
N SER A 92 5.81 0.85 1.05
CA SER A 92 6.21 0.05 -0.11
C SER A 92 6.14 0.87 -1.39
N SER A 93 6.96 0.50 -2.37
CA SER A 93 7.01 1.13 -3.67
C SER A 93 6.50 0.18 -4.75
N LEU A 94 5.61 0.65 -5.64
CA LEU A 94 5.02 -0.18 -6.67
C LEU A 94 5.99 -0.47 -7.84
N TYR A 95 6.63 0.54 -8.37
CA TYR A 95 7.39 0.42 -9.63
C TYR A 95 8.89 0.21 -9.43
N SER A 96 9.37 0.28 -8.21
CA SER A 96 10.74 -0.06 -7.86
C SER A 96 10.76 -1.05 -6.70
N PRO A 97 11.76 -1.92 -6.62
CA PRO A 97 11.82 -2.90 -5.54
C PRO A 97 11.94 -2.25 -4.17
N GLY A 98 11.26 -2.83 -3.20
CA GLY A 98 11.56 -2.59 -1.81
C GLY A 98 10.43 -2.05 -0.96
N MET A 99 10.67 -2.21 0.31
CA MET A 99 9.95 -1.59 1.40
C MET A 99 10.93 -0.74 2.19
N PHE A 100 10.42 0.32 2.80
CA PHE A 100 11.22 1.28 3.53
C PHE A 100 10.60 1.58 4.89
N ARG A 101 11.44 1.79 5.89
CA ARG A 101 11.04 2.22 7.22
C ARG A 101 11.36 3.69 7.42
N TYR A 102 10.42 4.44 7.95
CA TYR A 102 10.60 5.85 8.26
C TYR A 102 11.48 6.04 9.49
N LEU A 103 12.49 6.90 9.36
CA LEU A 103 13.44 7.25 10.44
C LEU A 103 13.22 8.66 11.01
N GLY A 104 12.18 9.35 10.53
CA GLY A 104 11.94 10.74 10.90
C GLY A 104 12.51 11.72 9.87
N GLY A 105 12.06 12.97 9.92
CA GLY A 105 12.48 13.99 8.96
C GLY A 105 12.14 13.59 7.55
N LYS A 106 13.15 13.49 6.68
CA LYS A 106 13.04 13.02 5.29
C LYS A 106 13.79 11.71 5.05
N ASN A 107 14.04 10.95 6.11
CA ASN A 107 14.93 9.81 6.08
C ASN A 107 14.16 8.49 6.10
N TRP A 108 14.51 7.60 5.17
CA TRP A 108 13.94 6.27 5.02
C TRP A 108 15.06 5.24 4.93
N GLU A 109 14.87 4.11 5.62
CA GLU A 109 15.79 2.99 5.62
C GLU A 109 15.25 1.86 4.76
N SER A 110 16.09 1.27 3.91
CA SER A 110 15.69 0.10 3.11
C SER A 110 15.43 -1.10 4.01
N CYS A 111 14.30 -1.77 3.76
CA CYS A 111 13.95 -3.05 4.35
C CYS A 111 14.09 -4.20 3.33
N GLY A 112 14.79 -3.94 2.25
CA GLY A 112 15.02 -4.93 1.21
C GLY A 112 13.82 -5.22 0.34
N SER A 113 13.98 -6.21 -0.50
CA SER A 113 12.99 -6.65 -1.46
C SER A 113 13.00 -8.18 -1.50
N PRO A 114 11.87 -8.85 -1.23
CA PRO A 114 11.85 -10.31 -1.18
C PRO A 114 12.18 -10.90 -2.54
N ASN A 115 13.27 -11.71 -2.59
CA ASN A 115 13.76 -12.34 -3.82
C ASN A 115 13.95 -11.36 -4.99
N GLY A 116 14.28 -10.09 -4.73
CA GLY A 116 14.36 -9.05 -5.74
C GLY A 116 13.02 -8.65 -6.36
N LYS A 117 11.90 -9.12 -5.79
CA LYS A 117 10.56 -8.84 -6.30
C LYS A 117 10.00 -7.55 -5.74
N ARG A 118 9.21 -6.85 -6.55
CA ARG A 118 8.52 -5.64 -6.11
C ARG A 118 7.38 -6.00 -5.17
N VAL A 119 7.29 -5.29 -4.07
CA VAL A 119 6.17 -5.41 -3.13
C VAL A 119 5.13 -4.35 -3.43
N GLU A 120 3.88 -4.66 -3.16
CA GLU A 120 2.76 -3.76 -3.47
C GLU A 120 2.00 -3.40 -2.19
N ALA A 121 0.99 -4.14 -1.81
CA ALA A 121 0.23 -3.88 -0.59
C ALA A 121 0.97 -4.40 0.64
N LEU A 122 0.82 -3.67 1.74
CA LEU A 122 1.30 -4.07 3.05
C LEU A 122 0.11 -4.38 3.96
N GLY A 123 0.27 -5.35 4.84
CA GLY A 123 -0.74 -5.71 5.81
C GLY A 123 -0.14 -6.17 7.13
N VAL A 124 -0.77 -5.81 8.23
CA VAL A 124 -0.40 -6.28 9.57
C VAL A 124 -1.45 -7.25 10.05
N TRP A 125 -1.03 -8.43 10.42
CA TRP A 125 -1.90 -9.48 10.90
C TRP A 125 -1.17 -10.38 11.89
N ASN A 126 -1.83 -10.73 12.99
CA ASN A 126 -1.31 -11.68 13.99
C ASN A 126 0.14 -11.40 14.41
N GLY A 127 0.47 -10.13 14.65
CA GLY A 127 1.79 -9.68 15.08
C GLY A 127 2.87 -9.69 14.00
N GLY A 128 2.51 -9.88 12.74
CA GLY A 128 3.41 -9.88 11.59
C GLY A 128 3.12 -8.80 10.55
N LEU A 129 4.12 -8.46 9.76
CA LEU A 129 4.00 -7.59 8.60
C LEU A 129 4.15 -8.41 7.32
N TYR A 130 3.19 -8.28 6.45
CA TYR A 130 3.06 -9.05 5.21
C TYR A 130 3.04 -8.12 4.00
N ALA A 131 3.54 -8.63 2.88
CA ALA A 131 3.54 -7.89 1.62
C ALA A 131 3.03 -8.77 0.48
N THR A 132 2.23 -8.17 -0.40
CA THR A 132 1.91 -8.75 -1.70
C THR A 132 3.02 -8.46 -2.70
N SER A 133 3.02 -9.17 -3.84
CA SER A 133 4.00 -8.95 -4.88
C SER A 133 3.36 -8.58 -6.21
N TYR A 134 3.91 -7.54 -6.84
CA TYR A 134 3.57 -7.13 -8.19
C TYR A 134 4.16 -8.07 -9.25
N ASP A 135 5.28 -8.72 -8.94
CA ASP A 135 6.07 -9.53 -9.88
C ASP A 135 5.79 -11.02 -9.80
N SER A 136 5.07 -11.46 -8.77
CA SER A 136 4.78 -12.87 -8.56
C SER A 136 3.46 -13.06 -7.83
N ALA A 137 2.87 -14.25 -7.96
CA ALA A 137 1.70 -14.64 -7.19
C ALA A 137 2.11 -15.22 -5.83
N GLU A 138 2.99 -14.54 -5.12
CA GLU A 138 3.50 -14.96 -3.81
C GLU A 138 3.14 -13.91 -2.76
N VAL A 139 3.17 -14.32 -1.50
CA VAL A 139 3.04 -13.44 -0.34
C VAL A 139 4.28 -13.62 0.51
N TYR A 140 4.76 -12.54 1.07
CA TYR A 140 5.97 -12.51 1.87
C TYR A 140 5.69 -11.95 3.26
N ARG A 141 6.39 -12.50 4.26
CA ARG A 141 6.42 -11.96 5.61
C ARG A 141 7.76 -11.29 5.86
N TYR A 142 7.70 -10.10 6.43
CA TYR A 142 8.89 -9.37 6.83
C TYR A 142 9.48 -9.92 8.13
N ASP A 143 10.77 -10.22 8.12
CA ASP A 143 11.49 -10.81 9.26
C ASP A 143 12.48 -9.85 9.93
N GLY A 144 12.44 -8.57 9.58
CA GLY A 144 13.35 -7.57 10.09
C GLY A 144 14.57 -7.32 9.20
N GLY A 145 15.21 -6.16 9.35
CA GLY A 145 16.34 -5.77 8.51
C GLY A 145 15.97 -5.75 7.04
N GLU A 146 16.63 -6.56 6.24
CA GLU A 146 16.33 -6.77 4.82
C GLU A 146 15.88 -8.22 4.54
N ARG A 147 15.37 -8.91 5.56
CA ARG A 147 15.03 -10.33 5.49
C ARG A 147 13.53 -10.53 5.32
N TRP A 148 13.19 -11.47 4.45
CA TRP A 148 11.82 -11.83 4.12
C TRP A 148 11.66 -13.35 4.04
N THR A 149 10.48 -13.85 4.42
CA THR A 149 10.09 -15.23 4.23
C THR A 149 9.03 -15.32 3.15
N ASN A 150 9.27 -16.15 2.14
CA ASN A 150 8.27 -16.48 1.12
C ASN A 150 7.24 -17.44 1.72
N LEU A 151 5.98 -17.06 1.72
CA LEU A 151 4.87 -17.87 2.24
C LEU A 151 4.20 -18.73 1.18
N GLY A 152 4.77 -18.76 -0.01
CA GLY A 152 4.35 -19.62 -1.08
C GLY A 152 3.51 -18.95 -2.15
N ARG A 153 3.30 -19.70 -3.20
CA ARG A 153 2.50 -19.29 -4.35
C ARG A 153 1.01 -19.35 -4.01
N VAL A 154 0.30 -18.30 -4.39
CA VAL A 154 -1.13 -18.18 -4.16
C VAL A 154 -1.89 -18.53 -5.45
N GLY A 155 -2.52 -19.70 -5.44
CA GLY A 155 -3.36 -20.17 -6.52
C GLY A 155 -2.64 -20.72 -7.74
N PRO A 156 -3.39 -20.91 -8.84
CA PRO A 156 -2.88 -21.55 -10.04
C PRO A 156 -1.91 -20.65 -10.82
N ALA A 157 -1.27 -21.27 -11.83
CA ALA A 157 -0.22 -20.64 -12.63
C ALA A 157 -0.69 -19.36 -13.38
N GLU A 158 -1.98 -19.22 -13.64
CA GLU A 158 -2.56 -18.04 -14.25
C GLU A 158 -2.44 -16.78 -13.38
N ASN A 159 -2.34 -16.94 -12.06
CA ASN A 159 -2.08 -15.83 -11.17
C ASN A 159 -0.64 -15.37 -11.34
N THR A 160 -0.48 -14.10 -11.64
CA THR A 160 0.83 -13.47 -11.85
C THR A 160 1.14 -12.44 -10.78
N GLN A 161 0.17 -12.14 -9.91
CA GLN A 161 0.26 -11.08 -8.94
C GLN A 161 -0.64 -11.36 -7.75
N THR A 162 -0.15 -11.09 -6.55
CA THR A 162 -0.98 -10.88 -5.36
C THR A 162 -1.19 -9.39 -5.20
N TYR A 163 -2.38 -8.97 -4.75
CA TYR A 163 -2.82 -7.61 -4.99
C TYR A 163 -3.14 -6.82 -3.71
N GLY A 164 -3.91 -7.40 -2.80
CA GLY A 164 -4.31 -6.71 -1.58
C GLY A 164 -4.68 -7.69 -0.48
N PHE A 165 -4.71 -7.17 0.75
CA PHE A 165 -5.05 -7.93 1.95
C PHE A 165 -6.36 -7.48 2.56
N ALA A 166 -7.02 -8.42 3.24
CA ALA A 166 -8.04 -8.12 4.23
C ALA A 166 -7.91 -9.08 5.40
N VAL A 167 -8.32 -8.62 6.57
CA VAL A 167 -8.46 -9.47 7.76
C VAL A 167 -9.95 -9.59 8.08
N HIS A 168 -10.44 -10.81 8.19
CA HIS A 168 -11.81 -11.08 8.51
C HIS A 168 -11.91 -12.28 9.44
N GLU A 169 -12.60 -12.12 10.58
CA GLU A 169 -12.75 -13.16 11.59
C GLU A 169 -11.43 -13.80 12.02
N GLY A 170 -10.39 -12.97 12.18
CA GLY A 170 -9.06 -13.40 12.60
C GLY A 170 -8.20 -14.07 11.51
N ASN A 171 -8.69 -14.19 10.29
CA ASN A 171 -7.97 -14.79 9.17
C ASN A 171 -7.44 -13.74 8.20
N LEU A 172 -6.29 -14.02 7.59
CA LEU A 172 -5.71 -13.21 6.55
C LEU A 172 -6.14 -13.71 5.18
N PHE A 173 -6.67 -12.79 4.37
CA PHE A 173 -7.08 -13.04 2.99
C PHE A 173 -6.24 -12.21 2.04
N VAL A 174 -5.98 -12.75 0.87
CA VAL A 174 -5.28 -12.06 -0.20
C VAL A 174 -6.06 -12.17 -1.50
N SER A 175 -6.14 -11.07 -2.24
CA SER A 175 -6.69 -11.04 -3.58
C SER A 175 -5.59 -11.34 -4.62
N THR A 176 -5.98 -11.91 -5.74
CA THR A 176 -5.07 -12.29 -6.81
C THR A 176 -5.48 -11.67 -8.15
N TRP A 177 -4.51 -11.50 -9.01
CA TRP A 177 -4.69 -11.09 -10.39
C TRP A 177 -3.93 -12.08 -11.27
N ARG A 178 -4.52 -12.64 -12.22
CA ARG A 178 -5.57 -12.47 -13.22
C ARG A 178 -6.92 -13.09 -12.85
N THR A 179 -6.95 -14.12 -12.01
CA THR A 179 -8.19 -14.89 -11.81
C THR A 179 -9.24 -14.14 -11.00
N GLY A 180 -8.86 -13.10 -10.26
CA GLY A 180 -9.77 -12.36 -9.39
C GLY A 180 -10.29 -13.17 -8.21
N ARG A 181 -9.59 -14.23 -7.84
CA ARG A 181 -9.96 -15.09 -6.71
C ARG A 181 -9.34 -14.59 -5.41
N VAL A 182 -9.97 -14.91 -4.31
CA VAL A 182 -9.53 -14.56 -2.97
C VAL A 182 -9.11 -15.83 -2.25
N PHE A 183 -7.94 -15.80 -1.62
CA PHE A 183 -7.38 -16.93 -0.90
C PHE A 183 -7.21 -16.61 0.57
N ARG A 184 -7.47 -17.60 1.43
CA ARG A 184 -7.21 -17.51 2.87
C ARG A 184 -5.86 -18.15 3.18
N PHE A 185 -5.07 -17.49 4.02
CA PHE A 185 -3.82 -18.01 4.53
C PHE A 185 -4.08 -19.07 5.62
N ASP A 186 -3.70 -20.32 5.38
CA ASP A 186 -3.80 -21.42 6.32
C ASP A 186 -2.42 -21.88 6.83
N GLY A 187 -1.37 -21.20 6.46
CA GLY A 187 0.01 -21.51 6.80
C GLY A 187 0.94 -21.40 5.59
N PRO A 188 2.27 -21.47 5.77
CA PRO A 188 3.22 -21.44 4.66
C PRO A 188 2.88 -22.51 3.61
N ASP A 189 2.85 -22.10 2.34
CA ASP A 189 2.46 -22.92 1.19
C ASP A 189 1.04 -23.48 1.25
N ARG A 190 0.20 -22.98 2.15
CA ARG A 190 -1.20 -23.41 2.29
C ARG A 190 -2.14 -22.23 2.13
N TRP A 191 -2.59 -22.03 0.91
CA TRP A 191 -3.52 -21.00 0.52
C TRP A 191 -4.83 -21.64 0.06
N ARG A 192 -5.91 -21.36 0.78
CA ARG A 192 -7.24 -21.91 0.48
C ARG A 192 -8.00 -21.00 -0.44
N ASP A 193 -8.41 -21.51 -1.60
CA ASP A 193 -9.29 -20.82 -2.52
C ASP A 193 -10.68 -20.62 -1.89
N THR A 194 -11.09 -19.38 -1.73
CA THR A 194 -12.42 -19.02 -1.20
C THR A 194 -13.38 -18.56 -2.29
N GLY A 195 -12.93 -18.55 -3.55
CA GLY A 195 -13.74 -18.20 -4.70
C GLY A 195 -13.52 -16.77 -5.18
N ARG A 196 -14.31 -16.41 -6.17
CA ARG A 196 -14.39 -15.03 -6.68
C ARG A 196 -15.40 -14.24 -5.88
N LEU A 197 -15.09 -12.97 -5.66
CA LEU A 197 -16.11 -11.99 -5.32
C LEU A 197 -16.98 -11.82 -6.56
N GLY A 198 -18.22 -12.24 -6.52
CA GLY A 198 -19.23 -12.18 -7.57
C GLY A 198 -18.77 -11.74 -8.96
N GLU A 199 -19.34 -12.30 -10.00
CA GLU A 199 -18.92 -12.06 -11.38
C GLU A 199 -18.95 -10.58 -11.81
N GLU A 200 -19.60 -9.74 -11.03
CA GLU A 200 -19.82 -8.31 -11.31
C GLU A 200 -18.84 -7.37 -10.61
N LEU A 201 -17.97 -7.90 -9.73
CA LEU A 201 -17.05 -7.08 -8.96
C LEU A 201 -15.62 -7.41 -9.34
N GLU A 202 -14.94 -6.45 -9.96
CA GLU A 202 -13.49 -6.48 -10.02
C GLU A 202 -12.92 -6.48 -8.61
N VAL A 203 -11.94 -7.35 -8.38
CA VAL A 203 -11.20 -7.31 -7.13
C VAL A 203 -10.29 -6.10 -7.16
N MET A 204 -10.77 -5.03 -6.54
CA MET A 204 -9.94 -3.86 -6.25
C MET A 204 -9.08 -4.16 -5.03
N GLY A 205 -7.93 -3.51 -4.90
CA GLY A 205 -7.05 -3.72 -3.75
C GLY A 205 -7.82 -3.66 -2.43
N MET A 206 -7.73 -4.72 -1.62
CA MET A 206 -8.35 -4.76 -0.31
C MET A 206 -7.44 -4.08 0.71
N SER A 207 -8.03 -3.17 1.52
CA SER A 207 -7.29 -2.54 2.61
C SER A 207 -7.35 -3.40 3.87
N VAL A 208 -6.23 -3.46 4.59
CA VAL A 208 -6.20 -4.07 5.93
C VAL A 208 -6.53 -2.98 6.94
N TYR A 209 -7.64 -3.14 7.65
CA TYR A 209 -8.02 -2.28 8.77
C TYR A 209 -7.71 -3.00 10.08
N ASN A 210 -6.96 -2.34 10.91
CA ASN A 210 -6.68 -2.82 12.27
C ASN A 210 -7.71 -2.25 13.25
#